data_e9ef1260f9b5542abd6105a08013d752
#
_entry.id   e9ef1260f9b5542abd6105a08013d752
#
_cell.length_a   1.000
_cell.length_b   1.000
_cell.length_c   1.000
_cell.angle_alpha   90.00
_cell.angle_beta   90.00
_cell.angle_gamma   90.00
#
_symmetry.space_group_name_H-M   'P 1'
#
loop_
_entity.id
_entity.type
_entity.pdbx_description
1 polymer ?
#
loop_
_entity_poly.entity_id
_entity_poly.type
_entity_poly.pdbx_seq_one_letter_code
_entity_poly.pdbx_strand_id
1 'polypeptide(L)'
;KDLRDLGNSVLVVEHDKDMMLESDYILDIGPGAGRHGGHVVGFGKPADFIKLGTPTAQFLNGELAIEVPKVRRLGNGHQIELKGATGNNLKNVSITLPLGKFISVTGVSGSGKSTLIHDTLVLKLKQHFDRTKRDAMPFKSMTGLEFIDKIIEVDQSPIGRTPRSNPATYTNMYTDIRALYCELPESKIRGYKAGRFSFNVKGGRCESCEGAGRKKIEMEFLPDVLVECETCKGKRFNRETLEVRFKGKSISDVLDMTVEQALEFFENQ
;
A
#
# COMPACT_ATOMS: atom_id res chain seq x y z
N LYS A 1 -22.46 -13.93 16.01
CA LYS A 1 -22.94 -14.48 17.30
C LYS A 1 -23.38 -15.94 17.15
N ASP A 2 -24.14 -16.28 16.13
CA ASP A 2 -24.72 -17.63 15.93
C ASP A 2 -23.67 -18.76 15.97
N LEU A 3 -22.50 -18.54 15.36
CA LEU A 3 -21.38 -19.49 15.42
C LEU A 3 -20.87 -19.73 16.85
N ARG A 4 -20.78 -18.65 17.64
CA ARG A 4 -20.39 -18.73 19.05
C ARG A 4 -21.46 -19.49 19.86
N ASP A 5 -22.72 -19.16 19.64
CA ASP A 5 -23.85 -19.73 20.38
C ASP A 5 -24.03 -21.22 20.11
N LEU A 6 -23.41 -21.75 19.03
CA LEU A 6 -23.27 -23.19 18.77
C LEU A 6 -22.14 -23.86 19.56
N GLY A 7 -21.50 -23.17 20.51
CA GLY A 7 -20.42 -23.71 21.34
C GLY A 7 -19.01 -23.54 20.76
N ASN A 8 -18.84 -22.70 19.74
CA ASN A 8 -17.54 -22.43 19.13
C ASN A 8 -16.85 -21.23 19.77
N SER A 9 -15.52 -21.19 19.68
CA SER A 9 -14.73 -19.99 19.89
C SER A 9 -14.55 -19.27 18.55
N VAL A 10 -14.89 -17.98 18.49
CA VAL A 10 -14.78 -17.16 17.28
C VAL A 10 -13.76 -16.07 17.52
N LEU A 11 -12.68 -16.05 16.75
CA LEU A 11 -11.66 -15.01 16.76
C LEU A 11 -11.79 -14.19 15.48
N VAL A 12 -11.95 -12.87 15.64
CA VAL A 12 -12.12 -11.94 14.52
C VAL A 12 -11.07 -10.86 14.61
N VAL A 13 -10.40 -10.54 13.50
CA VAL A 13 -9.49 -9.40 13.40
C VAL A 13 -10.27 -8.27 12.73
N GLU A 14 -10.65 -7.27 13.51
CA GLU A 14 -11.55 -6.22 13.07
C GLU A 14 -11.17 -4.85 13.62
N HIS A 15 -11.67 -3.81 12.98
CA HIS A 15 -11.55 -2.41 13.38
C HIS A 15 -12.90 -1.68 13.37
N ASP A 16 -13.98 -2.40 13.13
CA ASP A 16 -15.35 -1.87 13.18
C ASP A 16 -15.81 -1.73 14.63
N LYS A 17 -16.33 -0.54 14.95
CA LYS A 17 -16.77 -0.19 16.30
C LYS A 17 -17.86 -1.11 16.83
N ASP A 18 -18.86 -1.42 16.00
CA ASP A 18 -20.02 -2.20 16.42
C ASP A 18 -19.61 -3.66 16.64
N MET A 19 -18.73 -4.20 15.78
CA MET A 19 -18.15 -5.53 15.96
C MET A 19 -17.35 -5.63 17.27
N MET A 20 -16.52 -4.64 17.57
CA MET A 20 -15.74 -4.62 18.81
C MET A 20 -16.64 -4.55 20.06
N LEU A 21 -17.64 -3.69 20.07
CA LEU A 21 -18.56 -3.53 21.20
C LEU A 21 -19.47 -4.75 21.42
N GLU A 22 -19.75 -5.53 20.37
CA GLU A 22 -20.56 -6.73 20.42
C GLU A 22 -19.75 -8.02 20.74
N SER A 23 -18.43 -7.91 20.85
CA SER A 23 -17.56 -9.02 21.22
C SER A 23 -17.61 -9.31 22.73
N ASP A 24 -17.25 -10.53 23.13
CA ASP A 24 -17.15 -10.88 24.55
C ASP A 24 -15.85 -10.31 25.17
N TYR A 25 -14.77 -10.24 24.38
CA TYR A 25 -13.48 -9.68 24.78
C TYR A 25 -12.84 -8.91 23.61
N ILE A 26 -12.15 -7.84 23.93
CA ILE A 26 -11.32 -7.06 23.01
C ILE A 26 -9.86 -7.26 23.39
N LEU A 27 -9.02 -7.57 22.39
CA LEU A 27 -7.57 -7.56 22.50
C LEU A 27 -7.03 -6.50 21.54
N ASP A 28 -6.36 -5.49 22.08
CA ASP A 28 -5.80 -4.37 21.31
C ASP A 28 -4.28 -4.49 21.23
N ILE A 29 -3.76 -4.41 20.01
CA ILE A 29 -2.33 -4.54 19.70
C ILE A 29 -1.81 -3.20 19.18
N GLY A 30 -0.75 -2.70 19.79
CA GLY A 30 -0.16 -1.42 19.45
C GLY A 30 1.19 -1.20 20.11
N PRO A 31 1.53 0.08 20.47
CA PRO A 31 0.75 1.32 20.22
C PRO A 31 0.77 1.81 18.77
N GLY A 32 1.80 1.43 17.99
CA GLY A 32 1.95 1.84 16.60
C GLY A 32 1.99 0.65 15.64
N ALA A 33 2.51 0.87 14.43
CA ALA A 33 2.68 -0.16 13.41
C ALA A 33 4.14 -0.60 13.27
N GLY A 34 4.38 -1.77 12.68
CA GLY A 34 5.71 -2.30 12.44
C GLY A 34 6.52 -2.45 13.72
N ARG A 35 7.74 -1.92 13.76
CA ARG A 35 8.64 -1.98 14.93
C ARG A 35 8.12 -1.26 16.18
N HIS A 36 7.17 -0.35 16.02
CA HIS A 36 6.54 0.40 17.10
C HIS A 36 5.27 -0.25 17.63
N GLY A 37 4.91 -1.40 17.10
CA GLY A 37 3.76 -2.19 17.49
C GLY A 37 4.13 -3.52 18.14
N GLY A 38 3.20 -4.47 18.10
CA GLY A 38 3.41 -5.83 18.56
C GLY A 38 3.27 -6.03 20.07
N HIS A 39 2.80 -5.02 20.79
CA HIS A 39 2.52 -5.11 22.22
C HIS A 39 1.00 -5.17 22.46
N VAL A 40 0.57 -5.92 23.48
CA VAL A 40 -0.80 -5.84 23.98
C VAL A 40 -0.94 -4.52 24.76
N VAL A 41 -1.73 -3.59 24.23
CA VAL A 41 -1.97 -2.28 24.85
C VAL A 41 -3.28 -2.25 25.62
N GLY A 42 -4.20 -3.17 25.34
CA GLY A 42 -5.45 -3.32 26.07
C GLY A 42 -6.04 -4.71 25.91
N PHE A 43 -6.65 -5.23 26.97
CA PHE A 43 -7.39 -6.48 26.95
C PHE A 43 -8.51 -6.45 27.98
N GLY A 44 -9.70 -6.90 27.62
CA GLY A 44 -10.82 -6.98 28.54
C GLY A 44 -12.17 -7.08 27.86
N LYS A 45 -13.22 -7.14 28.68
CA LYS A 45 -14.60 -7.02 28.21
C LYS A 45 -14.84 -5.60 27.69
N PRO A 46 -15.71 -5.39 26.68
CA PRO A 46 -15.96 -4.07 26.12
C PRO A 46 -16.25 -2.99 27.17
N ALA A 47 -17.06 -3.28 28.19
CA ALA A 47 -17.42 -2.34 29.26
C ALA A 47 -16.24 -1.89 30.13
N ASP A 48 -15.19 -2.69 30.25
CA ASP A 48 -13.97 -2.35 30.97
C ASP A 48 -12.91 -1.79 30.02
N PHE A 49 -12.86 -2.31 28.80
CA PHE A 49 -11.92 -1.86 27.76
C PHE A 49 -12.10 -0.38 27.42
N ILE A 50 -13.33 0.11 27.29
CA ILE A 50 -13.63 1.52 26.98
C ILE A 50 -13.14 2.52 28.05
N LYS A 51 -12.77 2.03 29.23
CA LYS A 51 -12.20 2.84 30.35
C LYS A 51 -10.68 2.93 30.28
N LEU A 52 -10.04 2.15 29.39
CA LEU A 52 -8.60 2.21 29.19
C LEU A 52 -8.23 3.51 28.46
N GLY A 53 -7.05 4.05 28.74
CA GLY A 53 -6.55 5.27 28.08
C GLY A 53 -5.97 5.04 26.68
N THR A 54 -6.22 3.87 26.04
CA THR A 54 -5.69 3.58 24.71
C THR A 54 -6.45 4.37 23.63
N PRO A 55 -5.81 4.69 22.49
CA PRO A 55 -6.51 5.36 21.39
C PRO A 55 -7.77 4.62 20.93
N THR A 56 -7.73 3.29 20.87
CA THR A 56 -8.90 2.47 20.53
C THR A 56 -10.02 2.65 21.54
N ALA A 57 -9.73 2.63 22.84
CA ALA A 57 -10.72 2.86 23.88
C ALA A 57 -11.34 4.26 23.80
N GLN A 58 -10.51 5.28 23.54
CA GLN A 58 -10.96 6.67 23.37
C GLN A 58 -11.86 6.87 22.15
N PHE A 59 -11.62 6.13 21.06
CA PHE A 59 -12.54 6.11 19.91
C PHE A 59 -13.85 5.37 20.22
N LEU A 60 -13.79 4.27 20.97
CA LEU A 60 -14.99 3.51 21.35
C LEU A 60 -15.89 4.29 22.31
N ASN A 61 -15.32 4.99 23.30
CA ASN A 61 -16.09 5.78 24.27
C ASN A 61 -16.48 7.18 23.76
N GLY A 62 -15.94 7.61 22.60
CA GLY A 62 -16.25 8.88 21.95
C GLY A 62 -15.44 10.08 22.44
N GLU A 63 -14.41 9.87 23.27
CA GLU A 63 -13.44 10.94 23.63
C GLU A 63 -12.62 11.40 22.42
N LEU A 64 -12.25 10.46 21.55
CA LEU A 64 -11.70 10.72 20.23
C LEU A 64 -12.76 10.46 19.16
N ALA A 65 -12.97 11.44 18.30
CA ALA A 65 -13.86 11.33 17.16
C ALA A 65 -13.38 12.20 16.01
N ILE A 66 -13.67 11.78 14.79
CA ILE A 66 -13.52 12.65 13.64
C ILE A 66 -14.75 13.55 13.58
N GLU A 67 -14.56 14.82 13.90
CA GLU A 67 -15.67 15.76 13.95
C GLU A 67 -16.33 15.95 12.58
N VAL A 68 -17.65 15.90 12.58
CA VAL A 68 -18.43 16.25 11.39
C VAL A 68 -18.51 17.77 11.30
N PRO A 69 -17.97 18.40 10.24
CA PRO A 69 -17.98 19.85 10.11
C PRO A 69 -19.42 20.40 10.11
N LYS A 70 -19.69 21.40 10.94
CA LYS A 70 -21.01 22.07 11.02
C LYS A 70 -21.40 22.73 9.72
N VAL A 71 -20.41 23.25 8.99
CA VAL A 71 -20.61 23.90 7.69
C VAL A 71 -19.90 23.09 6.62
N ARG A 72 -20.62 22.65 5.60
CA ARG A 72 -20.06 21.93 4.45
C ARG A 72 -19.47 22.90 3.45
N ARG A 73 -18.40 22.49 2.77
CA ARG A 73 -17.78 23.27 1.68
C ARG A 73 -18.79 23.49 0.55
N LEU A 74 -18.85 24.71 0.02
CA LEU A 74 -19.71 25.05 -1.13
C LEU A 74 -19.20 24.44 -2.44
N GLY A 75 -17.89 24.14 -2.53
CA GLY A 75 -17.23 23.74 -3.77
C GLY A 75 -16.82 24.98 -4.58
N ASN A 76 -16.39 24.76 -5.83
CA ASN A 76 -15.95 25.83 -6.74
C ASN A 76 -16.99 26.17 -7.83
N GLY A 77 -18.19 25.60 -7.78
CA GLY A 77 -19.25 25.80 -8.75
C GLY A 77 -19.15 24.91 -10.01
N HIS A 78 -18.01 24.23 -10.22
CA HIS A 78 -17.83 23.32 -11.35
C HIS A 78 -18.20 21.89 -10.96
N GLN A 79 -18.47 21.04 -11.97
CA GLN A 79 -18.87 19.65 -11.77
C GLN A 79 -18.44 18.78 -12.96
N ILE A 80 -18.27 17.50 -12.70
CA ILE A 80 -18.19 16.45 -13.71
C ILE A 80 -19.57 15.83 -13.84
N GLU A 81 -20.08 15.70 -15.05
CA GLU A 81 -21.27 14.92 -15.33
C GLU A 81 -20.90 13.66 -16.12
N LEU A 82 -21.22 12.49 -15.59
CA LEU A 82 -21.16 11.20 -16.27
C LEU A 82 -22.58 10.73 -16.53
N LYS A 83 -22.95 10.50 -17.78
CA LYS A 83 -24.30 10.09 -18.18
C LYS A 83 -24.29 8.71 -18.82
N GLY A 84 -25.24 7.90 -18.43
CA GLY A 84 -25.59 6.67 -19.12
C GLY A 84 -24.56 5.56 -19.01
N ALA A 85 -23.93 5.36 -17.84
CA ALA A 85 -23.02 4.27 -17.60
C ALA A 85 -23.76 2.92 -17.55
N THR A 86 -23.29 1.94 -18.35
CA THR A 86 -23.93 0.61 -18.52
C THR A 86 -22.97 -0.55 -18.36
N GLY A 87 -21.77 -0.30 -17.82
CA GLY A 87 -20.78 -1.37 -17.57
C GLY A 87 -21.27 -2.38 -16.51
N ASN A 88 -21.02 -3.65 -16.72
CA ASN A 88 -21.39 -4.75 -15.80
C ASN A 88 -22.86 -4.66 -15.34
N ASN A 89 -23.12 -4.46 -14.04
CA ASN A 89 -24.45 -4.38 -13.47
C ASN A 89 -25.06 -2.98 -13.45
N LEU A 90 -24.38 -1.96 -14.02
CA LEU A 90 -24.91 -0.61 -14.07
C LEU A 90 -26.09 -0.48 -15.05
N LYS A 91 -27.18 0.12 -14.62
CA LYS A 91 -28.41 0.28 -15.38
C LYS A 91 -28.60 1.73 -15.84
N ASN A 92 -27.80 2.16 -16.83
CA ASN A 92 -27.88 3.51 -17.40
C ASN A 92 -27.70 4.60 -16.31
N VAL A 93 -26.71 4.41 -15.44
CA VAL A 93 -26.47 5.28 -14.28
C VAL A 93 -25.90 6.61 -14.74
N SER A 94 -26.45 7.69 -14.21
CA SER A 94 -25.92 9.06 -14.41
C SER A 94 -25.63 9.68 -13.06
N ILE A 95 -24.47 10.35 -12.96
CA ILE A 95 -24.02 11.03 -11.73
C ILE A 95 -23.46 12.40 -12.06
N THR A 96 -23.60 13.31 -11.10
CA THR A 96 -22.99 14.63 -11.11
C THR A 96 -22.06 14.75 -9.90
N LEU A 97 -20.80 15.00 -10.14
CA LEU A 97 -19.76 15.10 -9.11
C LEU A 97 -19.34 16.56 -8.98
N PRO A 98 -19.78 17.29 -7.94
CA PRO A 98 -19.38 18.68 -7.71
C PRO A 98 -17.90 18.75 -7.33
N LEU A 99 -17.13 19.64 -7.98
CA LEU A 99 -15.70 19.82 -7.74
C LEU A 99 -15.41 20.67 -6.49
N GLY A 100 -14.19 20.53 -5.96
CA GLY A 100 -13.79 21.20 -4.72
C GLY A 100 -14.44 20.61 -3.45
N LYS A 101 -14.98 19.39 -3.52
CA LYS A 101 -15.64 18.69 -2.40
C LYS A 101 -15.04 17.31 -2.15
N PHE A 102 -15.22 16.82 -0.94
CA PHE A 102 -15.01 15.42 -0.60
C PHE A 102 -16.30 14.64 -0.90
N ILE A 103 -16.23 13.65 -1.76
CA ILE A 103 -17.37 12.85 -2.19
C ILE A 103 -17.15 11.40 -1.77
N SER A 104 -18.09 10.83 -1.03
CA SER A 104 -18.09 9.42 -0.64
C SER A 104 -19.06 8.63 -1.52
N VAL A 105 -18.58 7.54 -2.12
CA VAL A 105 -19.39 6.60 -2.90
C VAL A 105 -19.59 5.34 -2.09
N THR A 106 -20.82 5.08 -1.66
CA THR A 106 -21.17 4.00 -0.74
C THR A 106 -22.16 3.01 -1.35
N GLY A 107 -22.37 1.90 -0.69
CA GLY A 107 -23.32 0.84 -1.09
C GLY A 107 -22.77 -0.54 -0.75
N VAL A 108 -23.61 -1.54 -0.80
CA VAL A 108 -23.26 -2.95 -0.51
C VAL A 108 -22.19 -3.48 -1.47
N SER A 109 -21.46 -4.53 -1.08
CA SER A 109 -20.49 -5.19 -1.95
C SER A 109 -21.19 -5.69 -3.23
N GLY A 110 -20.53 -5.54 -4.39
CA GLY A 110 -21.09 -5.92 -5.69
C GLY A 110 -22.15 -4.96 -6.26
N SER A 111 -22.47 -3.81 -5.62
CA SER A 111 -23.48 -2.87 -6.12
C SER A 111 -23.09 -2.09 -7.39
N GLY A 112 -21.82 -2.18 -7.83
CA GLY A 112 -21.34 -1.49 -9.03
C GLY A 112 -20.49 -0.24 -8.76
N LYS A 113 -20.15 0.06 -7.49
CA LYS A 113 -19.30 1.22 -7.14
C LYS A 113 -17.98 1.23 -7.90
N SER A 114 -17.23 0.14 -7.89
CA SER A 114 -15.96 0.03 -8.59
C SER A 114 -16.12 0.16 -10.10
N THR A 115 -17.14 -0.45 -10.67
CA THR A 115 -17.45 -0.34 -12.09
C THR A 115 -17.74 1.12 -12.49
N LEU A 116 -18.53 1.85 -11.69
CA LEU A 116 -18.85 3.24 -11.96
C LEU A 116 -17.63 4.15 -11.81
N ILE A 117 -16.88 4.00 -10.72
CA ILE A 117 -15.78 4.91 -10.39
C ILE A 117 -14.48 4.47 -11.07
N HIS A 118 -13.96 3.26 -10.79
CA HIS A 118 -12.66 2.84 -11.32
C HIS A 118 -12.73 2.48 -12.80
N ASP A 119 -13.68 1.62 -13.21
CA ASP A 119 -13.72 1.07 -14.56
C ASP A 119 -14.37 2.03 -15.59
N THR A 120 -15.12 3.04 -15.14
CA THR A 120 -15.74 4.02 -16.03
C THR A 120 -15.13 5.41 -15.87
N LEU A 121 -15.32 6.08 -14.72
CA LEU A 121 -14.90 7.46 -14.50
C LEU A 121 -13.37 7.61 -14.51
N VAL A 122 -12.66 6.87 -13.67
CA VAL A 122 -11.19 6.97 -13.51
C VAL A 122 -10.49 6.58 -14.80
N LEU A 123 -10.91 5.50 -15.47
CA LEU A 123 -10.31 5.12 -16.75
C LEU A 123 -10.53 6.18 -17.83
N LYS A 124 -11.71 6.81 -17.89
CA LYS A 124 -11.95 7.91 -18.82
C LYS A 124 -11.08 9.13 -18.53
N LEU A 125 -10.91 9.49 -17.26
CA LEU A 125 -9.99 10.54 -16.84
C LEU A 125 -8.54 10.21 -17.22
N LYS A 126 -8.09 8.97 -16.98
CA LYS A 126 -6.75 8.52 -17.40
C LYS A 126 -6.55 8.52 -18.90
N GLN A 127 -7.57 8.20 -19.68
CA GLN A 127 -7.50 8.36 -21.15
C GLN A 127 -7.27 9.83 -21.55
N HIS A 128 -7.91 10.75 -20.84
CA HIS A 128 -7.80 12.18 -21.12
C HIS A 128 -6.43 12.75 -20.75
N PHE A 129 -5.93 12.45 -19.54
CA PHE A 129 -4.69 13.04 -18.99
C PHE A 129 -3.45 12.23 -19.30
N ASP A 130 -3.50 10.91 -19.13
CA ASP A 130 -2.33 10.00 -19.20
C ASP A 130 -2.23 9.27 -20.54
N ARG A 131 -3.18 9.51 -21.47
CA ARG A 131 -3.27 8.82 -22.78
C ARG A 131 -3.26 7.29 -22.65
N THR A 132 -3.83 6.76 -21.57
CA THR A 132 -3.91 5.32 -21.36
C THR A 132 -4.71 4.64 -22.48
N LYS A 133 -4.26 3.45 -22.92
CA LYS A 133 -4.93 2.69 -24.00
C LYS A 133 -6.08 1.82 -23.50
N ARG A 134 -6.23 1.66 -22.18
CA ARG A 134 -7.30 0.85 -21.60
C ARG A 134 -8.64 1.59 -21.73
N ASP A 135 -9.62 0.92 -22.31
CA ASP A 135 -10.94 1.51 -22.52
C ASP A 135 -11.75 1.57 -21.23
N ALA A 136 -12.45 2.68 -21.06
CA ALA A 136 -13.44 2.83 -20.00
C ALA A 136 -14.68 1.97 -20.35
N MET A 137 -15.40 1.52 -19.31
CA MET A 137 -16.67 0.84 -19.50
C MET A 137 -17.69 1.73 -20.23
N PRO A 138 -18.67 1.16 -20.94
CA PRO A 138 -19.61 1.92 -21.78
C PRO A 138 -20.41 2.96 -20.99
N PHE A 139 -20.46 4.18 -21.53
CA PHE A 139 -21.29 5.29 -21.06
C PHE A 139 -21.67 6.20 -22.25
N LYS A 140 -22.67 7.06 -22.09
CA LYS A 140 -23.15 7.94 -23.17
C LYS A 140 -22.29 9.19 -23.34
N SER A 141 -22.04 9.93 -22.28
CA SER A 141 -21.26 11.16 -22.31
C SER A 141 -20.62 11.50 -20.98
N MET A 142 -19.53 12.25 -21.02
CA MET A 142 -18.87 12.84 -19.87
C MET A 142 -18.47 14.27 -20.20
N THR A 143 -18.78 15.22 -19.29
CA THR A 143 -18.47 16.65 -19.42
C THR A 143 -17.81 17.16 -18.14
N GLY A 144 -17.18 18.33 -18.19
CA GLY A 144 -16.50 18.96 -17.05
C GLY A 144 -15.04 18.56 -16.90
N LEU A 145 -14.44 17.89 -17.88
CA LEU A 145 -13.02 17.47 -17.84
C LEU A 145 -12.08 18.68 -17.91
N GLU A 146 -12.51 19.78 -18.53
CA GLU A 146 -11.79 21.04 -18.65
C GLU A 146 -11.53 21.74 -17.31
N PHE A 147 -12.22 21.33 -16.26
CA PHE A 147 -12.05 21.86 -14.88
C PHE A 147 -11.11 21.05 -14.02
N ILE A 148 -10.42 20.06 -14.59
CA ILE A 148 -9.50 19.16 -13.89
C ILE A 148 -8.11 19.25 -14.53
N ASP A 149 -7.07 19.39 -13.73
CA ASP A 149 -5.69 19.45 -14.21
C ASP A 149 -5.03 18.07 -14.28
N LYS A 150 -5.33 17.21 -13.32
CA LYS A 150 -4.74 15.87 -13.21
C LYS A 150 -5.58 14.93 -12.35
N ILE A 151 -5.31 13.63 -12.47
CA ILE A 151 -5.89 12.61 -11.61
C ILE A 151 -4.79 11.97 -10.74
N ILE A 152 -5.09 11.76 -9.48
CA ILE A 152 -4.26 10.97 -8.56
C ILE A 152 -5.14 9.85 -8.02
N GLU A 153 -4.75 8.62 -8.31
CA GLU A 153 -5.42 7.43 -7.79
C GLU A 153 -4.60 6.87 -6.62
N VAL A 154 -5.26 6.69 -5.48
CA VAL A 154 -4.70 6.02 -4.32
C VAL A 154 -5.52 4.77 -4.07
N ASP A 155 -4.89 3.62 -4.13
CA ASP A 155 -5.51 2.33 -3.88
C ASP A 155 -4.80 1.58 -2.74
N GLN A 156 -5.34 0.43 -2.37
CA GLN A 156 -4.77 -0.44 -1.33
C GLN A 156 -3.92 -1.57 -1.93
N SER A 157 -3.59 -1.50 -3.23
CA SER A 157 -2.75 -2.52 -3.84
C SER A 157 -1.32 -2.46 -3.29
N PRO A 158 -0.67 -3.61 -3.12
CA PRO A 158 0.71 -3.64 -2.64
C PRO A 158 1.64 -2.95 -3.63
N ILE A 159 2.71 -2.35 -3.12
CA ILE A 159 3.80 -1.74 -3.91
C ILE A 159 4.51 -2.84 -4.71
N GLY A 160 3.95 -3.14 -5.89
CA GLY A 160 4.43 -4.21 -6.77
C GLY A 160 4.03 -5.62 -6.34
N ARG A 161 4.08 -6.54 -7.31
CA ARG A 161 3.61 -7.93 -7.16
C ARG A 161 4.75 -8.94 -7.14
N THR A 162 5.98 -8.49 -7.06
CA THR A 162 7.17 -9.36 -7.12
C THR A 162 8.06 -9.18 -5.90
N PRO A 163 8.85 -10.18 -5.52
CA PRO A 163 9.81 -10.06 -4.43
C PRO A 163 10.88 -8.97 -4.64
N ARG A 164 10.99 -8.42 -5.85
CA ARG A 164 11.92 -7.34 -6.22
C ARG A 164 11.36 -5.95 -5.97
N SER A 165 10.05 -5.84 -5.76
CA SER A 165 9.39 -4.55 -5.51
C SER A 165 9.58 -4.12 -4.06
N ASN A 166 9.99 -2.87 -3.86
CA ASN A 166 10.15 -2.26 -2.54
C ASN A 166 9.96 -0.73 -2.64
N PRO A 167 9.79 -0.02 -1.52
CA PRO A 167 9.59 1.43 -1.53
C PRO A 167 10.67 2.22 -2.30
N ALA A 168 11.95 1.85 -2.16
CA ALA A 168 13.04 2.56 -2.84
C ALA A 168 12.98 2.42 -4.37
N THR A 169 12.56 1.26 -4.89
CA THR A 169 12.36 1.07 -6.34
C THR A 169 11.10 1.76 -6.84
N TYR A 170 10.04 1.78 -6.05
CA TYR A 170 8.78 2.42 -6.40
C TYR A 170 8.92 3.94 -6.52
N THR A 171 9.63 4.57 -5.61
CA THR A 171 9.92 6.02 -5.61
C THR A 171 11.08 6.42 -6.52
N ASN A 172 11.74 5.46 -7.18
CA ASN A 172 12.97 5.62 -7.96
C ASN A 172 14.23 6.05 -7.15
N MET A 173 14.14 6.19 -5.85
CA MET A 173 15.25 6.56 -4.96
C MET A 173 16.40 5.54 -5.03
N TYR A 174 16.10 4.30 -5.38
CA TYR A 174 17.10 3.25 -5.54
C TYR A 174 18.14 3.59 -6.64
N THR A 175 17.80 4.41 -7.60
CA THR A 175 18.74 4.87 -8.63
C THR A 175 19.85 5.72 -8.03
N ASP A 176 19.51 6.64 -7.13
CA ASP A 176 20.47 7.51 -6.44
C ASP A 176 21.34 6.71 -5.46
N ILE A 177 20.73 5.74 -4.74
CA ILE A 177 21.46 4.83 -3.86
C ILE A 177 22.51 4.03 -4.66
N ARG A 178 22.18 3.50 -5.82
CA ARG A 178 23.14 2.78 -6.68
C ARG A 178 24.26 3.69 -7.19
N ALA A 179 23.94 4.93 -7.54
CA ALA A 179 24.93 5.92 -7.95
C ALA A 179 25.91 6.21 -6.81
N LEU A 180 25.43 6.41 -5.60
CA LEU A 180 26.27 6.60 -4.42
C LEU A 180 27.25 5.43 -4.22
N TYR A 181 26.77 4.19 -4.27
CA TYR A 181 27.63 3.01 -4.11
C TYR A 181 28.65 2.87 -5.24
N CYS A 182 28.32 3.32 -6.46
CA CYS A 182 29.25 3.34 -7.59
C CYS A 182 30.40 4.32 -7.39
N GLU A 183 30.16 5.44 -6.72
CA GLU A 183 31.15 6.49 -6.46
C GLU A 183 32.13 6.17 -5.33
N LEU A 184 31.89 5.13 -4.54
CA LEU A 184 32.77 4.74 -3.45
C LEU A 184 34.16 4.34 -3.95
N PRO A 185 35.23 4.63 -3.20
CA PRO A 185 36.61 4.32 -3.58
C PRO A 185 36.81 2.85 -3.97
N GLU A 186 36.23 1.93 -3.22
CA GLU A 186 36.32 0.50 -3.48
C GLU A 186 35.64 0.10 -4.79
N SER A 187 34.49 0.71 -5.11
CA SER A 187 33.81 0.49 -6.39
C SER A 187 34.66 1.00 -7.57
N LYS A 188 35.27 2.15 -7.43
CA LYS A 188 36.17 2.75 -8.44
C LYS A 188 37.39 1.89 -8.69
N ILE A 189 38.06 1.40 -7.65
CA ILE A 189 39.19 0.49 -7.75
C ILE A 189 38.83 -0.79 -8.50
N ARG A 190 37.64 -1.36 -8.22
CA ARG A 190 37.15 -2.58 -8.85
C ARG A 190 36.47 -2.35 -10.21
N GLY A 191 36.35 -1.11 -10.67
CA GLY A 191 35.68 -0.75 -11.94
C GLY A 191 34.18 -1.04 -11.92
N TYR A 192 33.53 -1.01 -10.76
CA TYR A 192 32.11 -1.28 -10.64
C TYR A 192 31.28 -0.07 -11.11
N LYS A 193 30.28 -0.37 -11.93
CA LYS A 193 29.28 0.59 -12.41
C LYS A 193 27.95 0.43 -11.67
N ALA A 194 27.05 1.38 -11.81
CA ALA A 194 25.74 1.36 -11.13
C ALA A 194 24.91 0.07 -11.39
N GLY A 195 25.12 -0.60 -12.54
CA GLY A 195 24.52 -1.90 -12.84
C GLY A 195 24.96 -3.00 -11.88
N ARG A 196 26.15 -2.93 -11.29
CA ARG A 196 26.67 -3.88 -10.29
C ARG A 196 25.76 -3.92 -9.05
N PHE A 197 25.23 -2.79 -8.66
CA PHE A 197 24.36 -2.59 -7.51
C PHE A 197 22.86 -2.75 -7.84
N SER A 198 22.52 -3.32 -9.01
CA SER A 198 21.16 -3.63 -9.39
C SER A 198 20.88 -5.13 -9.20
N PHE A 199 19.85 -5.46 -8.45
CA PHE A 199 19.39 -6.84 -8.32
C PHE A 199 18.62 -7.34 -9.55
N ASN A 200 18.34 -6.49 -10.51
CA ASN A 200 17.66 -6.85 -11.77
C ASN A 200 18.62 -7.20 -12.91
N VAL A 201 19.90 -6.81 -12.80
CA VAL A 201 20.90 -6.96 -13.85
C VAL A 201 21.96 -7.97 -13.43
N LYS A 202 22.41 -8.79 -14.38
CA LYS A 202 23.51 -9.76 -14.16
C LYS A 202 24.80 -9.04 -13.79
N GLY A 203 25.65 -9.73 -13.04
CA GLY A 203 26.99 -9.27 -12.66
C GLY A 203 27.15 -8.99 -11.18
N GLY A 204 26.20 -8.30 -10.53
CA GLY A 204 26.24 -8.05 -9.08
C GLY A 204 25.19 -8.78 -8.27
N ARG A 205 24.12 -9.21 -8.91
CA ARG A 205 23.04 -9.96 -8.24
C ARG A 205 23.44 -11.41 -7.94
N CYS A 206 22.75 -12.02 -7.00
CA CYS A 206 22.82 -13.46 -6.80
C CYS A 206 22.16 -14.17 -7.98
N GLU A 207 22.89 -14.97 -8.74
CA GLU A 207 22.33 -15.66 -9.91
C GLU A 207 21.45 -16.84 -9.52
N SER A 208 21.61 -17.42 -8.31
CA SER A 208 20.78 -18.53 -7.83
C SER A 208 19.30 -18.14 -7.64
N CYS A 209 19.02 -16.92 -7.23
CA CYS A 209 17.66 -16.37 -7.07
C CYS A 209 17.40 -15.20 -8.03
N GLU A 210 18.30 -14.94 -8.94
CA GLU A 210 18.26 -13.83 -9.91
C GLU A 210 17.96 -12.45 -9.26
N GLY A 211 18.47 -12.24 -8.06
CA GLY A 211 18.27 -11.00 -7.31
C GLY A 211 16.95 -10.89 -6.55
N ALA A 212 16.10 -11.93 -6.57
CA ALA A 212 14.84 -11.91 -5.83
C ALA A 212 15.03 -12.07 -4.31
N GLY A 213 16.17 -12.64 -3.86
CA GLY A 213 16.43 -12.97 -2.46
C GLY A 213 15.69 -14.20 -1.97
N ARG A 214 14.68 -14.63 -2.71
CA ARG A 214 13.83 -15.79 -2.42
C ARG A 214 13.69 -16.66 -3.65
N LYS A 215 13.39 -17.93 -3.47
CA LYS A 215 13.05 -18.90 -4.52
C LYS A 215 11.58 -19.26 -4.39
N LYS A 216 10.90 -19.32 -5.50
CA LYS A 216 9.52 -19.80 -5.60
C LYS A 216 9.55 -21.32 -5.72
N ILE A 217 8.87 -22.01 -4.82
CA ILE A 217 8.58 -23.44 -4.93
C ILE A 217 7.15 -23.55 -5.42
N GLU A 218 6.97 -24.04 -6.64
CA GLU A 218 5.66 -24.27 -7.22
C GLU A 218 5.08 -25.56 -6.65
N MET A 219 3.86 -25.51 -6.19
CA MET A 219 3.10 -26.62 -5.66
C MET A 219 1.88 -26.91 -6.54
N GLU A 220 1.68 -28.16 -6.97
CA GLU A 220 0.62 -28.50 -7.93
C GLU A 220 -0.79 -28.21 -7.41
N PHE A 221 -1.07 -28.35 -6.11
CA PHE A 221 -2.40 -28.22 -5.52
C PHE A 221 -2.49 -27.18 -4.38
N LEU A 222 -1.39 -26.52 -4.03
CA LEU A 222 -1.31 -25.52 -2.97
C LEU A 222 -0.76 -24.21 -3.53
N PRO A 223 -1.01 -23.07 -2.86
CA PRO A 223 -0.36 -21.82 -3.24
C PRO A 223 1.16 -21.95 -3.23
N ASP A 224 1.82 -21.31 -4.19
CA ASP A 224 3.28 -21.28 -4.28
C ASP A 224 3.91 -20.75 -2.99
N VAL A 225 5.00 -21.37 -2.57
CA VAL A 225 5.74 -20.97 -1.36
C VAL A 225 7.02 -20.24 -1.76
N LEU A 226 7.26 -19.09 -1.13
CA LEU A 226 8.50 -18.33 -1.27
C LEU A 226 9.44 -18.67 -0.13
N VAL A 227 10.54 -19.37 -0.43
CA VAL A 227 11.60 -19.69 0.54
C VAL A 227 12.81 -18.78 0.35
N GLU A 228 13.53 -18.52 1.42
CA GLU A 228 14.76 -17.74 1.37
C GLU A 228 15.81 -18.43 0.49
N CYS A 229 16.54 -17.65 -0.29
CA CYS A 229 17.61 -18.18 -1.14
C CYS A 229 18.80 -18.64 -0.28
N GLU A 230 19.09 -19.91 -0.27
CA GLU A 230 20.20 -20.52 0.49
C GLU A 230 21.58 -19.93 0.14
N THR A 231 21.78 -19.55 -1.14
CA THR A 231 23.06 -19.01 -1.63
C THR A 231 23.33 -17.61 -1.09
N CYS A 232 22.37 -16.69 -1.15
CA CYS A 232 22.58 -15.29 -0.73
C CYS A 232 21.92 -14.99 0.62
N LYS A 233 21.18 -15.91 1.22
CA LYS A 233 20.47 -15.74 2.50
C LYS A 233 19.67 -14.44 2.50
N GLY A 234 18.78 -14.30 1.54
CA GLY A 234 17.92 -13.13 1.36
C GLY A 234 18.61 -11.88 0.81
N LYS A 235 19.94 -11.80 0.77
CA LYS A 235 20.70 -10.56 0.48
C LYS A 235 20.68 -10.10 -0.98
N ARG A 236 20.14 -10.87 -1.92
CA ARG A 236 19.92 -10.50 -3.32
C ARG A 236 21.18 -10.36 -4.19
N PHE A 237 22.35 -10.15 -3.62
CA PHE A 237 23.61 -9.88 -4.30
C PHE A 237 24.63 -10.97 -4.07
N ASN A 238 25.65 -11.01 -4.93
CA ASN A 238 26.80 -11.85 -4.74
C ASN A 238 27.75 -11.25 -3.68
N ARG A 239 28.70 -12.08 -3.21
CA ARG A 239 29.61 -11.73 -2.11
C ARG A 239 30.43 -10.48 -2.41
N GLU A 240 31.00 -10.39 -3.62
CA GLU A 240 31.89 -9.29 -3.99
C GLU A 240 31.14 -7.92 -4.01
N THR A 241 29.86 -7.91 -4.40
CA THR A 241 29.03 -6.71 -4.35
C THR A 241 28.73 -6.28 -2.92
N LEU A 242 28.52 -7.26 -2.02
CA LEU A 242 28.24 -7.01 -0.60
C LEU A 242 29.47 -6.54 0.21
N GLU A 243 30.68 -6.72 -0.32
CA GLU A 243 31.91 -6.22 0.29
C GLU A 243 32.01 -4.69 0.22
N VAL A 244 31.43 -4.06 -0.82
CA VAL A 244 31.37 -2.61 -0.94
C VAL A 244 30.45 -2.02 0.12
N ARG A 245 30.98 -1.13 0.96
CA ARG A 245 30.23 -0.58 2.09
C ARG A 245 30.28 0.94 2.13
N PHE A 246 29.13 1.54 2.38
CA PHE A 246 28.98 2.95 2.70
C PHE A 246 28.59 3.08 4.18
N LYS A 247 29.33 3.89 4.96
CA LYS A 247 29.15 3.99 6.42
C LYS A 247 28.97 2.60 7.10
N GLY A 248 29.76 1.58 6.65
CA GLY A 248 29.75 0.23 7.18
C GLY A 248 28.60 -0.67 6.70
N LYS A 249 27.67 -0.18 5.88
CA LYS A 249 26.50 -0.92 5.36
C LYS A 249 26.68 -1.30 3.89
N SER A 250 26.38 -2.54 3.55
CA SER A 250 26.27 -3.00 2.16
C SER A 250 24.99 -2.50 1.50
N ILE A 251 24.91 -2.60 0.18
CA ILE A 251 23.68 -2.28 -0.55
C ILE A 251 22.47 -3.12 -0.10
N SER A 252 22.67 -4.36 0.34
CA SER A 252 21.60 -5.19 0.89
C SER A 252 21.14 -4.69 2.26
N ASP A 253 22.09 -4.32 3.13
CA ASP A 253 21.75 -3.78 4.45
C ASP A 253 20.90 -2.50 4.34
N VAL A 254 21.15 -1.68 3.31
CA VAL A 254 20.34 -0.48 3.02
C VAL A 254 18.93 -0.84 2.54
N LEU A 255 18.79 -1.88 1.72
CA LEU A 255 17.49 -2.34 1.27
C LEU A 255 16.63 -2.95 2.41
N ASP A 256 17.27 -3.40 3.47
CA ASP A 256 16.62 -3.95 4.66
C ASP A 256 16.26 -2.89 5.72
N MET A 257 16.72 -1.64 5.53
CA MET A 257 16.38 -0.52 6.42
C MET A 257 14.90 -0.14 6.29
N THR A 258 14.32 0.28 7.41
CA THR A 258 13.06 1.04 7.35
C THR A 258 13.32 2.43 6.78
N VAL A 259 12.25 3.12 6.32
CA VAL A 259 12.38 4.49 5.81
C VAL A 259 12.98 5.44 6.86
N GLU A 260 12.60 5.29 8.14
CA GLU A 260 13.17 6.06 9.26
C GLU A 260 14.67 5.83 9.42
N GLN A 261 15.10 4.56 9.41
CA GLN A 261 16.52 4.21 9.48
C GLN A 261 17.31 4.74 8.27
N ALA A 262 16.71 4.65 7.07
CA ALA A 262 17.32 5.17 5.86
C ALA A 262 17.43 6.71 5.90
N LEU A 263 16.44 7.41 6.44
CA LEU A 263 16.48 8.86 6.59
C LEU A 263 17.67 9.29 7.47
N GLU A 264 17.82 8.70 8.65
CA GLU A 264 18.96 8.95 9.54
C GLU A 264 20.30 8.57 8.89
N PHE A 265 20.34 7.43 8.20
CA PHE A 265 21.56 6.92 7.57
C PHE A 265 22.06 7.80 6.42
N PHE A 266 21.15 8.35 5.61
CA PHE A 266 21.47 9.23 4.49
C PHE A 266 21.40 10.71 4.84
N GLU A 267 21.21 11.07 6.09
CA GLU A 267 21.25 12.47 6.52
C GLU A 267 22.57 13.11 6.10
N ASN A 268 22.50 14.28 5.51
CA ASN A 268 23.64 15.05 4.94
C ASN A 268 24.29 14.42 3.69
N GLN A 269 23.52 13.72 2.84
CA GLN A 269 23.99 13.20 1.54
C GLN A 269 23.24 13.87 0.38
#